data_6e6c0b510dc3f60396b3d4725fd83d96
#
_entry.id   6e6c0b510dc3f60396b3d4725fd83d96
#
_cell.length_a   1.000
_cell.length_b   1.000
_cell.length_c   1.000
_cell.angle_alpha   90.00
_cell.angle_beta   90.00
_cell.angle_gamma   90.00
#
_symmetry.space_group_name_H-M   'P 1'
#
loop_
_entity.id
_entity.type
_entity.pdbx_description
1 polymer ?
#
loop_
_entity_poly.entity_id
_entity_poly.type
_entity_poly.pdbx_seq_one_letter_code
_entity_poly.pdbx_strand_id
1 'polypeptide(L)'
;RRLNNMDNANTINNGNQQLLTELQSLGLRLAEPDVGASSRRGGAGPSDHKAVTVDGRTIMVPVHTQSAKESPFSASGTVLGSTLTRDGKPIATISFPRQPRFYKLQTFDGVPYWKIAQLHGSDVLATTVLQTCIRYGRRSTSCQFCAIGESLAGNRTINRKTPEQLAEVARASVLLDGIKHMVMTTGTPNFTDRGAQILCESAFAVKAATISHAGFAGGLPIQAQCEPPDDPVWFGRLKASGVDALGMHLEAVTQEVRERIMPGKATVSIPQYLQAFEDAVNIFGRGQVSTYILAGLGDTREAILEMCSTLVALGVYPFVVPFVPIGGTPLENHAAPSPQFMRDLLQPLGKMLVSGGLRSADIKAGCGKCGACSSLAAFEN
;
A
#
# COMPACT_ATOMS: atom_id res chain seq x y z
N ARG A 1 4.73 -28.81 30.40
CA ARG A 1 5.48 -27.56 30.08
C ARG A 1 5.35 -27.16 28.58
N ARG A 2 5.24 -28.08 27.62
CA ARG A 2 5.07 -27.73 26.18
C ARG A 2 3.67 -27.20 25.85
N LEU A 3 2.61 -27.69 26.48
CA LEU A 3 1.23 -27.21 26.27
C LEU A 3 1.04 -25.77 26.77
N ASN A 4 1.55 -25.42 27.95
CA ASN A 4 1.46 -24.05 28.51
C ASN A 4 2.22 -23.00 27.66
N ASN A 5 3.27 -23.40 26.94
CA ASN A 5 4.00 -22.48 26.04
C ASN A 5 3.25 -22.23 24.73
N MET A 6 2.50 -23.22 24.21
CA MET A 6 1.67 -23.06 23.02
C MET A 6 0.46 -22.17 23.26
N ASP A 7 -0.20 -22.35 24.40
CA ASP A 7 -1.36 -21.51 24.78
C ASP A 7 -0.97 -20.05 25.02
N ASN A 8 0.18 -19.80 25.65
CA ASN A 8 0.71 -18.45 25.85
C ASN A 8 1.12 -17.79 24.53
N ALA A 9 1.78 -18.51 23.62
CA ALA A 9 2.16 -17.99 22.31
C ALA A 9 0.93 -17.67 21.45
N ASN A 10 -0.09 -18.50 21.46
CA ASN A 10 -1.35 -18.25 20.76
C ASN A 10 -2.11 -17.06 21.35
N THR A 11 -2.11 -16.88 22.67
CA THR A 11 -2.78 -15.76 23.34
C THR A 11 -2.07 -14.43 23.02
N ILE A 12 -0.74 -14.41 23.02
CA ILE A 12 0.06 -13.23 22.66
C ILE A 12 -0.13 -12.89 21.17
N ASN A 13 -0.14 -13.87 20.28
CA ASN A 13 -0.31 -13.65 18.86
C ASN A 13 -1.71 -13.11 18.54
N ASN A 14 -2.76 -13.65 19.16
CA ASN A 14 -4.12 -13.16 19.01
C ASN A 14 -4.29 -11.72 19.52
N GLY A 15 -3.66 -11.38 20.66
CA GLY A 15 -3.66 -10.02 21.19
C GLY A 15 -2.99 -9.01 20.27
N ASN A 16 -1.90 -9.41 19.63
CA ASN A 16 -1.19 -8.57 18.67
C ASN A 16 -1.99 -8.36 17.37
N GLN A 17 -2.58 -9.41 16.81
CA GLN A 17 -3.48 -9.33 15.65
C GLN A 17 -4.65 -8.36 15.91
N GLN A 18 -5.25 -8.46 17.07
CA GLN A 18 -6.35 -7.58 17.47
C GLN A 18 -5.89 -6.11 17.56
N LEU A 19 -4.79 -5.84 18.25
CA LEU A 19 -4.27 -4.48 18.43
C LEU A 19 -3.92 -3.82 17.09
N LEU A 20 -3.22 -4.53 16.22
CA LEU A 20 -2.86 -4.01 14.90
C LEU A 20 -4.10 -3.68 14.06
N THR A 21 -5.09 -4.56 14.06
CA THR A 21 -6.34 -4.36 13.31
C THR A 21 -7.15 -3.19 13.88
N GLU A 22 -7.23 -3.06 15.20
CA GLU A 22 -7.92 -1.94 15.86
C GLU A 22 -7.24 -0.60 15.57
N LEU A 23 -5.91 -0.52 15.63
CA LEU A 23 -5.16 0.70 15.30
C LEU A 23 -5.40 1.15 13.86
N GLN A 24 -5.41 0.22 12.91
CA GLN A 24 -5.68 0.54 11.50
C GLN A 24 -7.11 1.00 11.24
N SER A 25 -8.08 0.43 11.93
CA SER A 25 -9.51 0.80 11.75
C SER A 25 -9.90 2.04 12.52
N LEU A 26 -9.40 2.22 13.75
CA LEU A 26 -9.81 3.29 14.66
C LEU A 26 -8.88 4.50 14.62
N GLY A 27 -7.64 4.32 14.16
CA GLY A 27 -6.64 5.37 14.14
C GLY A 27 -5.96 5.64 15.47
N LEU A 28 -5.15 6.70 15.51
CA LEU A 28 -4.30 7.07 16.64
C LEU A 28 -4.32 8.58 16.84
N ARG A 29 -4.57 9.03 18.06
CA ARG A 29 -4.38 10.42 18.47
C ARG A 29 -2.92 10.63 18.88
N LEU A 30 -2.30 11.66 18.32
CA LEU A 30 -0.96 12.09 18.73
C LEU A 30 -1.10 13.17 19.79
N ALA A 31 -0.50 12.98 20.95
CA ALA A 31 -0.56 13.94 22.08
C ALA A 31 0.19 15.24 21.76
N GLU A 32 1.23 15.14 20.91
CA GLU A 32 2.00 16.28 20.42
C GLU A 32 2.00 16.29 18.88
N PRO A 33 1.86 17.46 18.22
CA PRO A 33 1.83 17.56 16.76
C PRO A 33 3.07 17.00 16.08
N ASP A 34 4.20 16.98 16.78
CA ASP A 34 5.53 16.64 16.25
C ASP A 34 6.04 15.25 16.66
N VAL A 35 5.23 14.43 17.31
CA VAL A 35 5.66 13.05 17.60
C VAL A 35 5.86 12.32 16.28
N GLY A 36 7.10 12.26 15.82
CA GLY A 36 7.52 11.72 14.55
C GLY A 36 7.08 12.57 13.34
N ALA A 37 7.91 13.48 12.98
CA ALA A 37 7.78 14.67 12.11
C ALA A 37 7.20 14.50 10.70
N SER A 38 6.64 13.39 10.27
CA SER A 38 6.01 13.31 8.95
C SER A 38 4.81 12.38 8.97
N SER A 39 3.66 12.95 9.34
CA SER A 39 2.42 12.35 8.87
C SER A 39 2.33 12.57 7.37
N ARG A 40 2.00 11.53 6.64
CA ARG A 40 1.97 11.53 5.19
C ARG A 40 0.67 12.16 4.71
N ARG A 41 0.71 13.41 4.31
CA ARG A 41 -0.38 14.09 3.64
C ARG A 41 -0.21 13.99 2.13
N GLY A 42 -0.84 12.98 1.53
CA GLY A 42 -0.77 12.74 0.10
C GLY A 42 0.43 11.92 -0.35
N GLY A 43 0.50 11.61 -1.63
CA GLY A 43 1.47 10.72 -2.25
C GLY A 43 0.93 9.30 -2.47
N ALA A 44 1.78 8.38 -2.90
CA ALA A 44 1.40 6.98 -3.11
C ALA A 44 1.11 6.27 -1.78
N GLY A 45 0.06 5.47 -1.74
CA GLY A 45 -0.44 4.79 -0.55
C GLY A 45 -1.38 5.65 0.29
N PRO A 46 -1.80 5.20 1.47
CA PRO A 46 -2.80 5.89 2.26
C PRO A 46 -2.31 7.26 2.73
N SER A 47 -3.05 8.30 2.34
CA SER A 47 -2.84 9.66 2.82
C SER A 47 -3.27 9.81 4.28
N ASP A 48 -2.72 10.83 4.95
CA ASP A 48 -3.08 11.18 6.33
C ASP A 48 -2.83 10.07 7.36
N HIS A 49 -1.93 9.15 7.02
CA HIS A 49 -1.47 8.07 7.88
C HIS A 49 -0.06 8.31 8.39
N LYS A 50 0.25 7.65 9.49
CA LYS A 50 1.58 7.57 10.06
C LYS A 50 2.01 6.11 10.16
N ALA A 51 3.25 5.82 9.81
CA ALA A 51 3.85 4.52 10.09
C ALA A 51 4.12 4.39 11.59
N VAL A 52 3.66 3.30 12.18
CA VAL A 52 3.82 2.97 13.60
C VAL A 52 4.36 1.55 13.70
N THR A 53 5.41 1.35 14.48
CA THR A 53 5.96 0.03 14.77
C THR A 53 5.51 -0.42 16.15
N VAL A 54 4.83 -1.56 16.19
CA VAL A 54 4.35 -2.24 17.40
C VAL A 54 4.90 -3.67 17.37
N ASP A 55 5.60 -4.10 18.39
CA ASP A 55 6.19 -5.45 18.49
C ASP A 55 6.92 -5.91 17.21
N GLY A 56 7.74 -5.00 16.65
CA GLY A 56 8.54 -5.26 15.46
C GLY A 56 7.77 -5.24 14.13
N ARG A 57 6.46 -5.01 14.13
CA ARG A 57 5.65 -4.85 12.90
C ARG A 57 5.33 -3.38 12.67
N THR A 58 5.59 -2.90 11.47
CA THR A 58 5.25 -1.54 11.04
C THR A 58 3.93 -1.54 10.28
N ILE A 59 2.98 -0.73 10.72
CA ILE A 59 1.68 -0.52 10.08
C ILE A 59 1.43 0.95 9.83
N MET A 60 0.65 1.25 8.81
CA MET A 60 0.13 2.60 8.54
C MET A 60 -1.15 2.80 9.34
N VAL A 61 -1.19 3.84 10.15
CA VAL A 61 -2.31 4.14 11.05
C VAL A 61 -2.89 5.52 10.72
N PRO A 62 -4.21 5.67 10.59
CA PRO A 62 -4.85 6.96 10.41
C PRO A 62 -4.58 7.89 11.60
N VAL A 63 -4.18 9.13 11.33
CA VAL A 63 -3.91 10.13 12.39
C VAL A 63 -4.61 11.47 12.17
N HIS A 64 -5.15 11.71 10.97
CA HIS A 64 -5.82 12.97 10.60
C HIS A 64 -7.29 12.82 10.25
N THR A 65 -7.83 11.60 10.23
CA THR A 65 -9.25 11.34 9.98
C THR A 65 -10.10 11.76 11.19
N GLN A 66 -11.40 11.97 10.99
CA GLN A 66 -12.31 12.25 12.11
C GLN A 66 -12.33 11.09 13.11
N SER A 67 -12.37 9.85 12.63
CA SER A 67 -12.28 8.66 13.49
C SER A 67 -11.01 8.61 14.33
N ALA A 68 -9.87 9.03 13.76
CA ALA A 68 -8.61 9.09 14.50
C ALA A 68 -8.64 10.11 15.65
N LYS A 69 -9.35 11.24 15.48
CA LYS A 69 -9.53 12.23 16.55
C LYS A 69 -10.33 11.69 17.73
N GLU A 70 -11.23 10.76 17.46
CA GLU A 70 -12.12 10.10 18.44
C GLU A 70 -11.60 8.75 18.91
N SER A 71 -10.43 8.33 18.42
CA SER A 71 -9.84 7.02 18.73
C SER A 71 -9.62 6.84 20.23
N PRO A 72 -9.88 5.64 20.79
CA PRO A 72 -9.48 5.32 22.16
C PRO A 72 -7.97 5.26 22.33
N PHE A 73 -7.21 5.13 21.22
CA PHE A 73 -5.76 5.06 21.24
C PHE A 73 -5.13 6.44 21.18
N SER A 74 -4.11 6.65 22.03
CA SER A 74 -3.24 7.83 21.93
C SER A 74 -1.78 7.45 22.14
N ALA A 75 -0.88 8.26 21.57
CA ALA A 75 0.55 8.11 21.73
C ALA A 75 1.18 9.37 22.28
N SER A 76 2.10 9.20 23.24
CA SER A 76 2.90 10.27 23.83
C SER A 76 4.34 9.80 23.98
N GLY A 77 5.31 10.72 23.82
CA GLY A 77 6.74 10.43 23.94
C GLY A 77 7.55 10.92 22.76
N THR A 78 8.63 10.23 22.43
CA THR A 78 9.54 10.60 21.33
C THR A 78 9.43 9.64 20.15
N VAL A 79 10.06 10.00 19.00
CA VAL A 79 10.13 9.14 17.82
C VAL A 79 10.69 7.74 18.13
N LEU A 80 11.66 7.64 19.03
CA LEU A 80 12.36 6.39 19.35
C LEU A 80 11.63 5.53 20.39
N GLY A 81 10.72 6.10 21.15
CA GLY A 81 9.94 5.38 22.13
C GLY A 81 8.77 6.22 22.61
N SER A 82 7.59 5.79 22.25
CA SER A 82 6.33 6.39 22.68
C SER A 82 5.50 5.36 23.41
N THR A 83 4.76 5.82 24.42
CA THR A 83 3.78 5.00 25.10
C THR A 83 2.48 5.04 24.34
N LEU A 84 1.99 3.87 23.91
CA LEU A 84 0.66 3.69 23.39
C LEU A 84 -0.31 3.49 24.56
N THR A 85 -1.35 4.30 24.62
CA THR A 85 -2.42 4.14 25.61
C THR A 85 -3.74 3.81 24.93
N ARG A 86 -4.60 3.09 25.67
CA ARG A 86 -6.01 2.89 25.34
C ARG A 86 -6.86 3.42 26.48
N ASP A 87 -7.76 4.37 26.18
CA ASP A 87 -8.59 5.03 27.20
C ASP A 87 -7.77 5.57 28.39
N GLY A 88 -6.59 6.15 28.07
CA GLY A 88 -5.66 6.70 29.06
C GLY A 88 -4.78 5.67 29.80
N LYS A 89 -4.96 4.38 29.57
CA LYS A 89 -4.15 3.32 30.21
C LYS A 89 -3.02 2.86 29.28
N PRO A 90 -1.76 2.83 29.71
CA PRO A 90 -0.65 2.30 28.92
C PRO A 90 -0.86 0.82 28.55
N ILE A 91 -0.66 0.48 27.29
CA ILE A 91 -0.84 -0.89 26.78
C ILE A 91 0.37 -1.43 26.03
N ALA A 92 1.18 -0.56 25.41
CA ALA A 92 2.36 -0.99 24.65
C ALA A 92 3.38 0.16 24.51
N THR A 93 4.59 -0.21 24.11
CA THR A 93 5.58 0.75 23.61
C THR A 93 5.59 0.68 22.08
N ILE A 94 5.58 1.83 21.44
CA ILE A 94 5.62 1.97 19.99
C ILE A 94 6.77 2.87 19.56
N SER A 95 7.15 2.77 18.30
CA SER A 95 8.09 3.71 17.69
C SER A 95 7.59 4.19 16.33
N PHE A 96 8.15 5.31 15.89
CA PHE A 96 7.87 5.91 14.59
C PHE A 96 9.14 5.92 13.73
N PRO A 97 9.06 5.79 12.40
CA PRO A 97 10.22 5.96 11.54
C PRO A 97 10.78 7.37 11.67
N ARG A 98 12.10 7.47 11.63
CA ARG A 98 12.78 8.77 11.54
C ARG A 98 12.50 9.40 10.19
N GLN A 99 12.53 10.73 10.14
CA GLN A 99 12.48 11.44 8.87
C GLN A 99 13.68 11.03 8.01
N PRO A 100 13.44 10.58 6.75
CA PRO A 100 14.52 10.16 5.88
C PRO A 100 15.53 11.28 5.59
N ARG A 101 16.81 10.91 5.50
CA ARG A 101 17.88 11.85 5.16
C ARG A 101 17.77 12.37 3.74
N PHE A 102 17.32 11.51 2.81
CA PHE A 102 17.16 11.90 1.41
C PHE A 102 16.10 13.01 1.21
N TYR A 103 15.18 13.24 2.16
CA TYR A 103 14.22 14.35 2.08
C TYR A 103 14.86 15.74 2.07
N LYS A 104 16.12 15.87 2.54
CA LYS A 104 16.87 17.11 2.56
C LYS A 104 17.50 17.46 1.21
N LEU A 105 17.44 16.55 0.24
CA LEU A 105 18.03 16.71 -1.07
C LEU A 105 17.00 17.19 -2.11
N GLN A 106 17.51 17.63 -3.23
CA GLN A 106 16.74 17.98 -4.43
C GLN A 106 17.39 17.37 -5.67
N THR A 107 16.58 17.16 -6.71
CA THR A 107 17.03 16.67 -8.00
C THR A 107 17.93 17.69 -8.69
N PHE A 108 18.64 17.27 -9.73
CA PHE A 108 19.49 18.16 -10.52
C PHE A 108 18.71 19.37 -11.07
N ASP A 109 17.44 19.19 -11.40
CA ASP A 109 16.54 20.25 -11.86
C ASP A 109 15.80 21.00 -10.72
N GLY A 110 16.22 20.79 -9.46
CA GLY A 110 15.80 21.58 -8.30
C GLY A 110 14.50 21.15 -7.64
N VAL A 111 13.96 19.96 -7.95
CA VAL A 111 12.75 19.44 -7.30
C VAL A 111 13.13 18.74 -5.99
N PRO A 112 12.53 19.10 -4.84
CA PRO A 112 12.77 18.40 -3.58
C PRO A 112 12.45 16.90 -3.70
N TYR A 113 13.36 16.05 -3.23
CA TYR A 113 13.23 14.59 -3.34
C TYR A 113 11.93 14.04 -2.73
N TRP A 114 11.47 14.61 -1.61
CA TRP A 114 10.22 14.19 -0.97
C TRP A 114 8.96 14.46 -1.81
N LYS A 115 9.04 15.34 -2.85
CA LYS A 115 7.97 15.52 -3.84
C LYS A 115 7.99 14.46 -4.95
N ILE A 116 9.13 13.80 -5.15
CA ILE A 116 9.30 12.74 -6.15
C ILE A 116 8.87 11.40 -5.58
N ALA A 117 9.42 11.02 -4.42
CA ALA A 117 9.08 9.77 -3.75
C ALA A 117 9.22 9.91 -2.23
N GLN A 118 8.51 9.08 -1.49
CA GLN A 118 8.46 9.15 -0.03
C GLN A 118 8.68 7.78 0.60
N LEU A 119 9.20 7.79 1.83
CA LEU A 119 9.24 6.61 2.68
C LEU A 119 7.81 6.13 2.97
N HIS A 120 7.55 4.85 2.79
CA HIS A 120 6.33 4.17 3.19
C HIS A 120 6.68 2.99 4.10
N GLY A 121 5.91 2.79 5.16
CA GLY A 121 6.26 1.80 6.16
C GLY A 121 7.62 2.11 6.81
N SER A 122 8.51 1.14 6.86
CA SER A 122 9.84 1.27 7.48
C SER A 122 10.97 1.43 6.47
N ASP A 123 10.85 0.86 5.27
CA ASP A 123 11.97 0.68 4.34
C ASP A 123 11.56 0.64 2.85
N VAL A 124 10.39 1.15 2.54
CA VAL A 124 9.85 1.17 1.17
C VAL A 124 9.87 2.58 0.60
N LEU A 125 10.38 2.74 -0.61
CA LEU A 125 10.24 3.95 -1.39
C LEU A 125 8.95 3.90 -2.20
N ALA A 126 8.06 4.86 -2.04
CA ALA A 126 6.79 4.89 -2.74
C ALA A 126 6.61 6.16 -3.57
N THR A 127 6.12 6.01 -4.78
CA THR A 127 5.83 7.11 -5.70
C THR A 127 4.59 6.86 -6.54
N THR A 128 3.94 7.95 -6.97
CA THR A 128 2.99 7.98 -8.08
C THR A 128 3.66 8.68 -9.24
N VAL A 129 4.06 7.95 -10.28
CA VAL A 129 4.85 8.46 -11.41
C VAL A 129 4.10 9.55 -12.16
N LEU A 130 2.83 9.30 -12.49
CA LEU A 130 1.92 10.28 -13.06
C LEU A 130 0.80 10.59 -12.06
N GLN A 131 0.76 11.85 -11.60
CA GLN A 131 -0.17 12.32 -10.56
C GLN A 131 -1.51 12.80 -11.13
N THR A 132 -1.80 12.50 -12.38
CA THR A 132 -3.09 12.75 -13.04
C THR A 132 -3.66 11.46 -13.62
N CYS A 133 -4.97 11.40 -13.78
CA CYS A 133 -5.66 10.23 -14.29
C CYS A 133 -6.82 10.67 -15.20
N ILE A 134 -6.98 10.03 -16.36
CA ILE A 134 -8.07 10.35 -17.29
C ILE A 134 -9.46 10.11 -16.71
N ARG A 135 -9.55 9.30 -15.65
CA ARG A 135 -10.79 9.01 -14.94
C ARG A 135 -11.11 10.03 -13.86
N TYR A 136 -10.11 10.78 -13.38
CA TYR A 136 -10.24 11.72 -12.25
C TYR A 136 -10.87 13.05 -12.69
N GLY A 137 -11.55 13.72 -11.77
CA GLY A 137 -12.11 15.07 -11.95
C GLY A 137 -13.55 15.11 -12.46
N ARG A 138 -14.14 13.98 -12.86
CA ARG A 138 -15.56 13.88 -13.23
C ARG A 138 -16.25 12.83 -12.37
N ARG A 139 -17.35 13.21 -11.72
CA ARG A 139 -18.11 12.29 -10.85
C ARG A 139 -18.53 10.98 -11.53
N SER A 140 -18.82 11.05 -12.85
CA SER A 140 -19.25 9.89 -13.65
C SER A 140 -18.12 8.91 -14.00
N THR A 141 -16.86 9.25 -13.75
CA THR A 141 -15.70 8.42 -14.09
C THR A 141 -14.71 8.22 -12.94
N SER A 142 -14.70 9.13 -11.96
CA SER A 142 -13.73 9.09 -10.85
C SER A 142 -13.96 7.91 -9.91
N CYS A 143 -12.86 7.35 -9.44
CA CYS A 143 -12.88 6.54 -8.22
C CYS A 143 -13.15 7.47 -7.02
N GLN A 144 -14.25 7.24 -6.31
CA GLN A 144 -14.75 8.18 -5.28
C GLN A 144 -13.86 8.23 -4.03
N PHE A 145 -12.98 7.27 -3.84
CA PHE A 145 -11.99 7.22 -2.75
C PHE A 145 -10.63 7.83 -3.14
N CYS A 146 -10.43 8.19 -4.41
CA CYS A 146 -9.11 8.58 -4.91
C CYS A 146 -8.77 10.02 -4.56
N ALA A 147 -7.61 10.22 -3.94
CA ALA A 147 -7.07 11.53 -3.55
C ALA A 147 -5.90 12.00 -4.43
N ILE A 148 -5.78 11.47 -5.67
CA ILE A 148 -4.64 11.77 -6.56
C ILE A 148 -4.49 13.28 -6.83
N GLY A 149 -5.61 13.98 -7.02
CA GLY A 149 -5.63 15.43 -7.24
C GLY A 149 -5.39 16.24 -5.97
N GLU A 150 -5.82 15.74 -4.80
CA GLU A 150 -5.64 16.43 -3.52
C GLU A 150 -4.15 16.60 -3.17
N SER A 151 -3.34 15.57 -3.43
CA SER A 151 -1.89 15.63 -3.22
C SER A 151 -1.23 16.67 -4.12
N LEU A 152 -1.69 16.79 -5.35
CA LEU A 152 -1.17 17.77 -6.31
C LEU A 152 -1.60 19.19 -5.94
N ALA A 153 -2.89 19.39 -5.64
CA ALA A 153 -3.43 20.68 -5.20
C ALA A 153 -2.77 21.17 -3.90
N GLY A 154 -2.44 20.25 -2.99
CA GLY A 154 -1.72 20.54 -1.75
C GLY A 154 -0.21 20.78 -1.92
N ASN A 155 0.30 20.82 -3.15
CA ASN A 155 1.72 21.00 -3.47
C ASN A 155 2.65 19.95 -2.80
N ARG A 156 2.13 18.74 -2.57
CA ARG A 156 2.83 17.63 -1.90
C ARG A 156 3.64 16.78 -2.86
N THR A 157 3.40 16.94 -4.14
CA THR A 157 4.01 16.18 -5.23
C THR A 157 4.05 17.04 -6.49
N ILE A 158 4.60 16.50 -7.57
CA ILE A 158 4.56 17.10 -8.90
C ILE A 158 3.74 16.25 -9.86
N ASN A 159 3.26 16.84 -10.94
CA ASN A 159 2.36 16.21 -11.88
C ASN A 159 2.93 14.92 -12.52
N ARG A 160 4.18 14.97 -12.98
CA ARG A 160 4.88 13.84 -13.59
C ARG A 160 6.31 13.78 -13.08
N LYS A 161 6.74 12.61 -12.65
CA LYS A 161 8.14 12.34 -12.29
C LYS A 161 8.84 11.76 -13.51
N THR A 162 10.01 12.31 -13.85
CA THR A 162 10.81 11.75 -14.95
C THR A 162 11.59 10.52 -14.50
N PRO A 163 11.98 9.64 -15.44
CA PRO A 163 12.84 8.51 -15.10
C PRO A 163 14.14 8.92 -14.39
N GLU A 164 14.74 10.06 -14.79
CA GLU A 164 15.96 10.60 -14.19
C GLU A 164 15.74 11.04 -12.74
N GLN A 165 14.65 11.79 -12.47
CA GLN A 165 14.29 12.19 -11.11
C GLN A 165 14.07 10.98 -10.20
N LEU A 166 13.38 9.96 -10.70
CA LEU A 166 13.14 8.70 -9.94
C LEU A 166 14.45 7.94 -9.69
N ALA A 167 15.35 7.90 -10.66
CA ALA A 167 16.66 7.28 -10.53
C ALA A 167 17.53 7.97 -9.46
N GLU A 168 17.59 9.31 -9.46
CA GLU A 168 18.31 10.09 -8.45
C GLU A 168 17.79 9.80 -7.03
N VAL A 169 16.48 9.89 -6.85
CA VAL A 169 15.85 9.70 -5.54
C VAL A 169 16.01 8.26 -5.05
N ALA A 170 15.82 7.28 -5.92
CA ALA A 170 15.96 5.86 -5.57
C ALA A 170 17.40 5.55 -5.11
N ARG A 171 18.40 6.01 -5.87
CA ARG A 171 19.81 5.85 -5.50
C ARG A 171 20.12 6.46 -4.14
N ALA A 172 19.73 7.71 -3.93
CA ALA A 172 19.98 8.42 -2.67
C ALA A 172 19.27 7.73 -1.49
N SER A 173 18.02 7.30 -1.66
CA SER A 173 17.25 6.63 -0.61
C SER A 173 17.86 5.30 -0.18
N VAL A 174 18.40 4.53 -1.12
CA VAL A 174 19.13 3.28 -0.83
C VAL A 174 20.42 3.57 -0.04
N LEU A 175 21.21 4.54 -0.49
CA LEU A 175 22.52 4.84 0.11
C LEU A 175 22.40 5.53 1.47
N LEU A 176 21.45 6.43 1.63
CA LEU A 176 21.33 7.25 2.83
C LEU A 176 20.42 6.62 3.91
N ASP A 177 19.34 5.95 3.49
CA ASP A 177 18.28 5.52 4.40
C ASP A 177 18.00 4.01 4.33
N GLY A 178 18.77 3.27 3.54
CA GLY A 178 18.70 1.80 3.52
C GLY A 178 17.38 1.25 2.98
N ILE A 179 16.75 1.94 2.04
CA ILE A 179 15.54 1.46 1.37
C ILE A 179 15.76 0.06 0.77
N LYS A 180 14.79 -0.82 0.93
CA LYS A 180 14.85 -2.24 0.55
C LYS A 180 14.11 -2.57 -0.75
N HIS A 181 13.02 -1.88 -1.03
CA HIS A 181 12.27 -2.04 -2.29
C HIS A 181 11.45 -0.80 -2.59
N MET A 182 10.89 -0.75 -3.80
CA MET A 182 10.14 0.39 -4.29
C MET A 182 8.75 -0.01 -4.79
N VAL A 183 7.79 0.86 -4.59
CA VAL A 183 6.45 0.82 -5.18
C VAL A 183 6.28 2.00 -6.12
N MET A 184 5.98 1.72 -7.38
CA MET A 184 5.63 2.72 -8.40
C MET A 184 4.18 2.52 -8.81
N THR A 185 3.30 3.44 -8.43
CA THR A 185 1.94 3.51 -8.96
C THR A 185 1.82 4.62 -10.00
N THR A 186 0.74 4.65 -10.74
CA THR A 186 0.45 5.71 -11.71
C THR A 186 -1.03 5.98 -11.81
N GLY A 187 -1.41 7.24 -12.04
CA GLY A 187 -2.71 7.54 -12.62
C GLY A 187 -2.77 7.01 -14.06
N THR A 188 -3.94 6.66 -14.54
CA THR A 188 -4.15 6.10 -15.88
C THR A 188 -4.05 7.20 -16.93
N PRO A 189 -3.03 7.17 -17.83
CA PRO A 189 -2.84 8.22 -18.84
C PRO A 189 -3.71 8.04 -20.08
N ASN A 190 -4.07 6.79 -20.41
CA ASN A 190 -4.79 6.42 -21.63
C ASN A 190 -5.54 5.09 -21.43
N PHE A 191 -6.32 4.68 -22.43
CA PHE A 191 -7.12 3.44 -22.37
C PHE A 191 -6.40 2.20 -22.91
N THR A 192 -5.21 2.32 -23.50
CA THR A 192 -4.47 1.22 -24.13
C THR A 192 -3.46 0.57 -23.18
N ASP A 193 -2.31 1.19 -22.98
CA ASP A 193 -1.30 0.67 -22.07
C ASP A 193 -1.56 0.97 -20.59
N ARG A 194 -2.48 1.88 -20.30
CA ARG A 194 -2.93 2.29 -18.94
C ARG A 194 -1.80 2.63 -17.98
N GLY A 195 -0.69 3.14 -18.54
CA GLY A 195 0.49 3.55 -17.79
C GLY A 195 1.62 2.54 -17.75
N ALA A 196 1.48 1.38 -18.39
CA ALA A 196 2.54 0.37 -18.42
C ALA A 196 3.84 0.93 -19.06
N GLN A 197 3.75 1.75 -20.12
CA GLN A 197 4.92 2.32 -20.77
C GLN A 197 5.73 3.22 -19.82
N ILE A 198 5.08 4.17 -19.17
CA ILE A 198 5.79 5.09 -18.25
C ILE A 198 6.39 4.36 -17.04
N LEU A 199 5.77 3.26 -16.62
CA LEU A 199 6.31 2.40 -15.57
C LEU A 199 7.53 1.61 -16.06
N CYS A 200 7.54 1.14 -17.31
CA CYS A 200 8.72 0.52 -17.93
C CYS A 200 9.92 1.47 -17.95
N GLU A 201 9.72 2.69 -18.45
CA GLU A 201 10.76 3.72 -18.54
C GLU A 201 11.32 4.05 -17.15
N SER A 202 10.44 4.25 -16.18
CA SER A 202 10.80 4.56 -14.79
C SER A 202 11.54 3.42 -14.11
N ALA A 203 11.06 2.18 -14.25
CA ALA A 203 11.68 1.00 -13.65
C ALA A 203 13.08 0.77 -14.21
N PHE A 204 13.25 0.88 -15.53
CA PHE A 204 14.55 0.74 -16.18
C PHE A 204 15.58 1.73 -15.61
N ALA A 205 15.21 3.00 -15.51
CA ALA A 205 16.10 4.04 -14.97
C ALA A 205 16.47 3.79 -13.50
N VAL A 206 15.49 3.41 -12.66
CA VAL A 206 15.75 3.09 -11.25
C VAL A 206 16.65 1.87 -11.11
N LYS A 207 16.42 0.81 -11.89
CA LYS A 207 17.28 -0.37 -11.89
C LYS A 207 18.71 -0.01 -12.25
N ALA A 208 18.92 0.72 -13.33
CA ALA A 208 20.24 1.17 -13.78
C ALA A 208 20.98 2.00 -12.71
N ALA A 209 20.27 2.89 -12.02
CA ALA A 209 20.84 3.74 -10.98
C ALA A 209 21.16 3.02 -9.65
N THR A 210 20.53 1.87 -9.39
CA THR A 210 20.66 1.14 -8.13
C THR A 210 21.38 -0.20 -8.26
N ILE A 211 21.70 -0.62 -9.47
CA ILE A 211 22.45 -1.86 -9.71
C ILE A 211 23.80 -1.83 -8.98
N SER A 212 24.18 -2.95 -8.37
CA SER A 212 25.40 -3.08 -7.57
C SER A 212 25.52 -2.18 -6.34
N HIS A 213 24.47 -1.46 -5.99
CA HIS A 213 24.41 -0.68 -4.76
C HIS A 213 23.71 -1.45 -3.64
N ALA A 214 24.23 -1.30 -2.41
CA ALA A 214 23.63 -1.83 -1.17
C ALA A 214 23.23 -3.30 -1.20
N GLY A 215 23.98 -4.14 -1.95
CA GLY A 215 23.70 -5.58 -2.06
C GLY A 215 22.64 -5.96 -3.10
N PHE A 216 22.15 -5.04 -3.91
CA PHE A 216 21.20 -5.30 -5.00
C PHE A 216 21.93 -5.62 -6.30
N ALA A 217 22.27 -6.89 -6.55
CA ALA A 217 22.96 -7.32 -7.77
C ALA A 217 22.15 -6.96 -9.05
N GLY A 218 20.82 -7.02 -8.98
CA GLY A 218 19.92 -6.67 -10.08
C GLY A 218 19.23 -5.30 -9.95
N GLY A 219 19.73 -4.42 -9.08
CA GLY A 219 19.10 -3.15 -8.74
C GLY A 219 17.96 -3.30 -7.72
N LEU A 220 17.48 -2.17 -7.21
CA LEU A 220 16.41 -2.10 -6.20
C LEU A 220 15.17 -2.89 -6.65
N PRO A 221 14.63 -3.83 -5.86
CA PRO A 221 13.41 -4.53 -6.22
C PRO A 221 12.23 -3.57 -6.39
N ILE A 222 11.44 -3.74 -7.45
CA ILE A 222 10.36 -2.82 -7.83
C ILE A 222 9.06 -3.57 -8.02
N GLN A 223 7.98 -3.06 -7.40
CA GLN A 223 6.61 -3.34 -7.81
C GLN A 223 6.08 -2.17 -8.64
N ALA A 224 5.60 -2.46 -9.85
CA ALA A 224 4.81 -1.53 -10.65
C ALA A 224 3.31 -1.75 -10.43
N GLN A 225 2.52 -0.69 -10.47
CA GLN A 225 1.06 -0.75 -10.27
C GLN A 225 0.34 0.08 -11.33
N CYS A 226 -0.49 -0.57 -12.14
CA CYS A 226 -1.37 0.03 -13.14
C CYS A 226 -2.68 -0.73 -13.28
N GLU A 227 -3.63 -0.18 -14.03
CA GLU A 227 -4.77 -0.97 -14.49
C GLU A 227 -4.30 -2.01 -15.52
N PRO A 228 -5.03 -3.14 -15.71
CA PRO A 228 -4.68 -4.11 -16.74
C PRO A 228 -4.57 -3.45 -18.12
N PRO A 229 -3.42 -3.49 -18.80
CA PRO A 229 -3.31 -3.00 -20.17
C PRO A 229 -4.16 -3.85 -21.13
N ASP A 230 -4.58 -3.27 -22.26
CA ASP A 230 -5.41 -4.00 -23.24
C ASP A 230 -4.63 -5.11 -23.94
N ASP A 231 -3.31 -4.91 -24.14
CA ASP A 231 -2.43 -5.90 -24.77
C ASP A 231 -1.54 -6.57 -23.69
N PRO A 232 -1.63 -7.90 -23.49
CA PRO A 232 -0.84 -8.62 -22.51
C PRO A 232 0.68 -8.59 -22.80
N VAL A 233 1.11 -8.16 -23.97
CA VAL A 233 2.54 -7.96 -24.29
C VAL A 233 3.23 -7.02 -23.29
N TRP A 234 2.47 -6.11 -22.68
CA TRP A 234 2.99 -5.18 -21.68
C TRP A 234 3.52 -5.87 -20.42
N PHE A 235 2.99 -7.02 -20.04
CA PHE A 235 3.52 -7.78 -18.89
C PHE A 235 4.97 -8.24 -19.13
N GLY A 236 5.26 -8.72 -20.34
CA GLY A 236 6.63 -9.07 -20.74
C GLY A 236 7.56 -7.85 -20.79
N ARG A 237 7.07 -6.70 -21.28
CA ARG A 237 7.84 -5.44 -21.33
C ARG A 237 8.15 -4.91 -19.92
N LEU A 238 7.16 -4.91 -19.01
CA LEU A 238 7.35 -4.54 -17.61
C LEU A 238 8.41 -5.43 -16.95
N LYS A 239 8.33 -6.74 -17.16
CA LYS A 239 9.33 -7.68 -16.64
C LYS A 239 10.73 -7.40 -17.20
N ALA A 240 10.83 -7.19 -18.51
CA ALA A 240 12.10 -6.88 -19.18
C ALA A 240 12.71 -5.55 -18.74
N SER A 241 11.89 -4.58 -18.34
CA SER A 241 12.33 -3.29 -17.78
C SER A 241 12.83 -3.37 -16.32
N GLY A 242 12.75 -4.55 -15.71
CA GLY A 242 13.24 -4.78 -14.35
C GLY A 242 12.16 -4.73 -13.27
N VAL A 243 10.87 -4.71 -13.62
CA VAL A 243 9.80 -4.87 -12.63
C VAL A 243 9.82 -6.29 -12.06
N ASP A 244 9.87 -6.42 -10.74
CA ASP A 244 9.97 -7.70 -10.03
C ASP A 244 8.62 -8.26 -9.61
N ALA A 245 7.65 -7.38 -9.34
CA ALA A 245 6.28 -7.72 -8.96
C ALA A 245 5.30 -6.73 -9.60
N LEU A 246 4.06 -7.17 -9.80
CA LEU A 246 3.03 -6.37 -10.45
C LEU A 246 1.78 -6.26 -9.58
N GLY A 247 1.23 -5.06 -9.46
CA GLY A 247 -0.06 -4.79 -8.85
C GLY A 247 -1.09 -4.32 -9.88
N MET A 248 -2.26 -4.95 -9.89
CA MET A 248 -3.43 -4.50 -10.65
C MET A 248 -4.64 -4.52 -9.72
N HIS A 249 -5.12 -3.34 -9.32
CA HIS A 249 -6.03 -3.24 -8.18
C HIS A 249 -7.50 -3.33 -8.58
N LEU A 250 -8.19 -4.39 -8.12
CA LEU A 250 -9.66 -4.53 -8.22
C LEU A 250 -10.39 -3.52 -7.35
N GLU A 251 -9.88 -3.33 -6.11
CA GLU A 251 -10.42 -2.47 -5.05
C GLU A 251 -11.80 -2.88 -4.53
N ALA A 252 -12.78 -3.15 -5.39
CA ALA A 252 -14.04 -3.80 -5.06
C ALA A 252 -14.24 -5.05 -5.90
N VAL A 253 -14.95 -6.05 -5.37
CA VAL A 253 -14.99 -7.40 -5.93
C VAL A 253 -16.30 -7.73 -6.65
N THR A 254 -17.32 -6.89 -6.49
CA THR A 254 -18.60 -7.04 -7.22
C THR A 254 -18.75 -5.93 -8.25
N GLN A 255 -19.36 -6.24 -9.39
CA GLN A 255 -19.59 -5.27 -10.46
C GLN A 255 -20.45 -4.10 -9.99
N GLU A 256 -21.47 -4.38 -9.17
CA GLU A 256 -22.36 -3.37 -8.60
C GLU A 256 -21.60 -2.33 -7.78
N VAL A 257 -20.75 -2.77 -6.86
CA VAL A 257 -19.94 -1.86 -6.02
C VAL A 257 -18.93 -1.10 -6.88
N ARG A 258 -18.29 -1.78 -7.85
CA ARG A 258 -17.34 -1.14 -8.78
C ARG A 258 -18.00 -0.01 -9.57
N GLU A 259 -19.18 -0.24 -10.16
CA GLU A 259 -19.92 0.77 -10.93
C GLU A 259 -20.35 1.96 -10.08
N ARG A 260 -20.75 1.70 -8.84
CA ARG A 260 -21.15 2.75 -7.89
C ARG A 260 -19.96 3.59 -7.39
N ILE A 261 -18.85 2.95 -7.05
CA ILE A 261 -17.72 3.59 -6.36
C ILE A 261 -16.64 4.07 -7.34
N MET A 262 -16.45 3.38 -8.45
CA MET A 262 -15.38 3.67 -9.42
C MET A 262 -15.85 3.46 -10.86
N PRO A 263 -16.89 4.19 -11.30
CA PRO A 263 -17.59 3.91 -12.57
C PRO A 263 -16.68 3.88 -13.79
N GLY A 264 -15.70 4.78 -13.88
CA GLY A 264 -14.74 4.77 -14.96
C GLY A 264 -13.82 3.56 -14.97
N LYS A 265 -13.36 3.12 -13.80
CA LYS A 265 -12.50 1.95 -13.65
C LYS A 265 -13.29 0.64 -13.83
N ALA A 266 -14.58 0.64 -13.49
CA ALA A 266 -15.47 -0.49 -13.65
C ALA A 266 -15.70 -0.88 -15.12
N THR A 267 -15.37 0.01 -16.07
CA THR A 267 -15.38 -0.32 -17.53
C THR A 267 -14.35 -1.40 -17.89
N VAL A 268 -13.31 -1.58 -17.09
CA VAL A 268 -12.45 -2.77 -17.12
C VAL A 268 -13.11 -3.81 -16.26
N SER A 269 -13.76 -4.79 -16.86
CA SER A 269 -14.61 -5.76 -16.18
C SER A 269 -13.81 -6.72 -15.27
N ILE A 270 -14.49 -7.36 -14.31
CA ILE A 270 -13.87 -8.38 -13.45
C ILE A 270 -13.29 -9.54 -14.27
N PRO A 271 -13.99 -10.09 -15.30
CA PRO A 271 -13.39 -11.12 -16.17
C PRO A 271 -12.11 -10.66 -16.88
N GLN A 272 -12.04 -9.40 -17.33
CA GLN A 272 -10.80 -8.84 -17.91
C GLN A 272 -9.67 -8.76 -16.89
N TYR A 273 -9.97 -8.40 -15.63
CA TYR A 273 -8.98 -8.43 -14.55
C TYR A 273 -8.49 -9.85 -14.28
N LEU A 274 -9.39 -10.83 -14.21
CA LEU A 274 -9.01 -12.24 -13.95
C LEU A 274 -8.12 -12.79 -15.07
N GLN A 275 -8.44 -12.50 -16.34
CA GLN A 275 -7.57 -12.88 -17.47
C GLN A 275 -6.21 -12.20 -17.39
N ALA A 276 -6.18 -10.89 -17.09
CA ALA A 276 -4.94 -10.15 -16.95
C ALA A 276 -4.08 -10.69 -15.78
N PHE A 277 -4.69 -11.13 -14.68
CA PHE A 277 -3.98 -11.77 -13.58
C PHE A 277 -3.34 -13.08 -13.99
N GLU A 278 -4.06 -13.93 -14.74
CA GLU A 278 -3.54 -15.19 -15.25
C GLU A 278 -2.33 -14.94 -16.17
N ASP A 279 -2.47 -14.03 -17.14
CA ASP A 279 -1.39 -13.65 -18.06
C ASP A 279 -0.18 -13.10 -17.31
N ALA A 280 -0.40 -12.23 -16.31
CA ALA A 280 0.66 -11.64 -15.52
C ALA A 280 1.36 -12.68 -14.62
N VAL A 281 0.62 -13.62 -14.01
CA VAL A 281 1.21 -14.69 -13.20
C VAL A 281 2.11 -15.60 -14.04
N ASN A 282 1.74 -15.87 -15.29
CA ASN A 282 2.58 -16.63 -16.22
C ASN A 282 3.94 -15.94 -16.50
N ILE A 283 4.02 -14.62 -16.40
CA ILE A 283 5.23 -13.83 -16.64
C ILE A 283 6.03 -13.59 -15.34
N PHE A 284 5.34 -13.17 -14.28
CA PHE A 284 5.98 -12.77 -13.01
C PHE A 284 6.17 -13.91 -12.03
N GLY A 285 5.37 -14.96 -12.15
CA GLY A 285 5.32 -16.09 -11.25
C GLY A 285 4.28 -15.96 -10.14
N ARG A 286 3.92 -17.11 -9.60
CA ARG A 286 2.97 -17.25 -8.51
C ARG A 286 3.40 -16.42 -7.29
N GLY A 287 2.50 -15.61 -6.74
CA GLY A 287 2.74 -14.74 -5.60
C GLY A 287 3.40 -13.40 -5.93
N GLN A 288 3.85 -13.18 -7.18
CA GLN A 288 4.47 -11.90 -7.59
C GLN A 288 3.50 -10.93 -8.26
N VAL A 289 2.25 -11.34 -8.42
CA VAL A 289 1.13 -10.48 -8.84
C VAL A 289 0.20 -10.30 -7.66
N SER A 290 -0.25 -9.07 -7.43
CA SER A 290 -1.12 -8.73 -6.30
C SER A 290 -2.23 -7.79 -6.70
N THR A 291 -3.27 -7.74 -5.88
CA THR A 291 -4.35 -6.77 -6.01
C THR A 291 -4.73 -6.19 -4.65
N TYR A 292 -5.01 -4.89 -4.61
CA TYR A 292 -5.68 -4.27 -3.47
C TYR A 292 -7.17 -4.58 -3.52
N ILE A 293 -7.72 -4.90 -2.35
CA ILE A 293 -9.17 -4.96 -2.12
C ILE A 293 -9.45 -4.07 -0.91
N LEU A 294 -10.28 -3.04 -1.12
CA LEU A 294 -10.67 -2.08 -0.08
C LEU A 294 -11.92 -2.58 0.64
N ALA A 295 -11.74 -3.16 1.81
CA ALA A 295 -12.85 -3.60 2.65
C ALA A 295 -13.61 -2.39 3.20
N GLY A 296 -14.94 -2.41 3.10
CA GLY A 296 -15.80 -1.32 3.59
C GLY A 296 -16.43 -0.45 2.50
N LEU A 297 -16.21 -0.73 1.22
CA LEU A 297 -16.83 0.01 0.11
C LEU A 297 -18.26 -0.45 -0.23
N GLY A 298 -18.69 -1.57 0.36
CA GLY A 298 -20.02 -2.13 0.16
C GLY A 298 -20.07 -3.60 -0.25
N ASP A 299 -18.94 -4.18 -0.63
CA ASP A 299 -18.87 -5.64 -0.82
C ASP A 299 -19.06 -6.37 0.50
N THR A 300 -19.78 -7.49 0.46
CA THR A 300 -19.97 -8.36 1.62
C THR A 300 -18.67 -9.12 1.96
N ARG A 301 -18.54 -9.56 3.20
CA ARG A 301 -17.44 -10.43 3.62
C ARG A 301 -17.35 -11.68 2.76
N GLU A 302 -18.48 -12.30 2.48
CA GLU A 302 -18.59 -13.51 1.67
C GLU A 302 -18.09 -13.28 0.24
N ALA A 303 -18.50 -12.19 -0.41
CA ALA A 303 -18.06 -11.84 -1.75
C ALA A 303 -16.55 -11.57 -1.80
N ILE A 304 -16.00 -10.87 -0.80
CA ILE A 304 -14.55 -10.62 -0.71
C ILE A 304 -13.79 -11.94 -0.56
N LEU A 305 -14.21 -12.84 0.34
CA LEU A 305 -13.52 -14.11 0.56
C LEU A 305 -13.63 -15.05 -0.66
N GLU A 306 -14.74 -15.06 -1.37
CA GLU A 306 -14.91 -15.81 -2.62
C GLU A 306 -13.94 -15.33 -3.70
N MET A 307 -13.84 -14.01 -3.90
CA MET A 307 -12.86 -13.43 -4.81
C MET A 307 -11.42 -13.74 -4.38
N CYS A 308 -11.11 -13.64 -3.10
CA CYS A 308 -9.79 -14.00 -2.57
C CYS A 308 -9.45 -15.46 -2.86
N SER A 309 -10.39 -16.37 -2.72
CA SER A 309 -10.22 -17.79 -3.07
C SER A 309 -9.86 -17.98 -4.54
N THR A 310 -10.57 -17.30 -5.44
CA THR A 310 -10.30 -17.29 -6.88
C THR A 310 -8.89 -16.77 -7.18
N LEU A 311 -8.52 -15.63 -6.57
CA LEU A 311 -7.21 -15.01 -6.75
C LEU A 311 -6.05 -15.89 -6.26
N VAL A 312 -6.20 -16.50 -5.07
CA VAL A 312 -5.20 -17.42 -4.52
C VAL A 312 -5.02 -18.64 -5.42
N ALA A 313 -6.10 -19.18 -5.98
CA ALA A 313 -6.02 -20.28 -6.95
C ALA A 313 -5.24 -19.90 -8.20
N LEU A 314 -5.40 -18.67 -8.72
CA LEU A 314 -4.63 -18.12 -9.83
C LEU A 314 -3.16 -17.83 -9.47
N GLY A 315 -2.80 -17.76 -8.18
CA GLY A 315 -1.47 -17.38 -7.73
C GLY A 315 -1.29 -15.87 -7.52
N VAL A 316 -2.38 -15.13 -7.42
CA VAL A 316 -2.41 -13.70 -7.13
C VAL A 316 -2.56 -13.48 -5.62
N TYR A 317 -1.75 -12.59 -5.05
CA TYR A 317 -1.84 -12.22 -3.63
C TYR A 317 -2.93 -11.17 -3.42
N PRO A 318 -4.07 -11.51 -2.78
CA PRO A 318 -5.13 -10.56 -2.46
C PRO A 318 -4.75 -9.77 -1.20
N PHE A 319 -4.36 -8.52 -1.39
CA PHE A 319 -4.00 -7.63 -0.28
C PHE A 319 -5.25 -6.86 0.18
N VAL A 320 -5.98 -7.43 1.14
CA VAL A 320 -7.19 -6.81 1.70
C VAL A 320 -6.80 -5.79 2.76
N VAL A 321 -7.20 -4.54 2.54
CA VAL A 321 -6.91 -3.40 3.40
C VAL A 321 -8.20 -2.72 3.85
N PRO A 322 -8.26 -2.12 5.05
CA PRO A 322 -9.42 -1.32 5.45
C PRO A 322 -9.51 -0.07 4.59
N PHE A 323 -10.71 0.25 4.11
CA PHE A 323 -10.97 1.57 3.54
C PHE A 323 -10.76 2.64 4.61
N VAL A 324 -10.10 3.72 4.24
CA VAL A 324 -9.93 4.90 5.10
C VAL A 324 -10.43 6.13 4.36
N PRO A 325 -11.38 6.89 4.94
CA PRO A 325 -11.87 8.13 4.34
C PRO A 325 -10.76 9.18 4.31
N ILE A 326 -10.61 9.84 3.15
CA ILE A 326 -9.62 10.89 2.95
C ILE A 326 -10.34 12.20 2.68
N GLY A 327 -9.96 13.26 3.38
CA GLY A 327 -10.51 14.60 3.20
C GLY A 327 -10.34 15.10 1.75
N GLY A 328 -11.36 15.78 1.24
CA GLY A 328 -11.43 16.26 -0.15
C GLY A 328 -11.93 15.23 -1.16
N THR A 329 -12.09 13.97 -0.78
CA THR A 329 -12.67 12.95 -1.66
C THR A 329 -14.17 12.83 -1.48
N PRO A 330 -14.92 12.33 -2.49
CA PRO A 330 -16.37 12.09 -2.34
C PRO A 330 -16.74 11.17 -1.18
N LEU A 331 -15.84 10.28 -0.75
CA LEU A 331 -16.05 9.36 0.38
C LEU A 331 -15.42 9.84 1.70
N GLU A 332 -15.10 11.12 1.84
CA GLU A 332 -14.48 11.67 3.06
C GLU A 332 -15.29 11.41 4.34
N ASN A 333 -16.61 11.29 4.20
CA ASN A 333 -17.55 11.02 5.31
C ASN A 333 -18.05 9.55 5.33
N HIS A 334 -17.53 8.69 4.45
CA HIS A 334 -17.90 7.27 4.44
C HIS A 334 -17.22 6.55 5.61
N ALA A 335 -17.97 5.73 6.35
CA ALA A 335 -17.44 5.03 7.50
C ALA A 335 -16.36 4.01 7.10
N ALA A 336 -15.25 3.99 7.83
CA ALA A 336 -14.28 2.91 7.75
C ALA A 336 -14.90 1.59 8.26
N PRO A 337 -14.43 0.41 7.79
CA PRO A 337 -14.88 -0.87 8.32
C PRO A 337 -14.50 -1.03 9.79
N SER A 338 -15.38 -1.70 10.55
CA SER A 338 -15.09 -1.97 11.96
C SER A 338 -13.89 -2.93 12.12
N PRO A 339 -13.18 -2.87 13.26
CA PRO A 339 -12.13 -3.84 13.57
C PRO A 339 -12.62 -5.29 13.53
N GLN A 340 -13.87 -5.54 13.95
CA GLN A 340 -14.46 -6.88 13.91
C GLN A 340 -14.64 -7.36 12.47
N PHE A 341 -15.19 -6.52 11.59
CA PHE A 341 -15.35 -6.84 10.17
C PHE A 341 -14.01 -7.20 9.54
N MET A 342 -12.96 -6.41 9.83
CA MET A 342 -11.62 -6.69 9.32
C MET A 342 -11.05 -8.01 9.84
N ARG A 343 -11.20 -8.33 11.14
CA ARG A 343 -10.75 -9.62 11.68
C ARG A 343 -11.47 -10.79 11.04
N ASP A 344 -12.78 -10.66 10.83
CA ASP A 344 -13.61 -11.71 10.20
C ASP A 344 -13.24 -11.96 8.73
N LEU A 345 -12.59 -10.98 8.07
CA LEU A 345 -11.99 -11.13 6.75
C LEU A 345 -10.56 -11.69 6.82
N LEU A 346 -9.69 -11.08 7.63
CA LEU A 346 -8.26 -11.35 7.59
C LEU A 346 -7.91 -12.73 8.19
N GLN A 347 -8.67 -13.21 9.16
CA GLN A 347 -8.40 -14.50 9.78
C GLN A 347 -8.61 -15.68 8.81
N PRO A 348 -9.75 -15.83 8.11
CA PRO A 348 -9.89 -16.88 7.10
C PRO A 348 -8.99 -16.65 5.89
N LEU A 349 -8.76 -15.40 5.49
CA LEU A 349 -7.85 -15.07 4.38
C LEU A 349 -6.41 -15.50 4.67
N GLY A 350 -5.90 -15.25 5.88
CA GLY A 350 -4.55 -15.69 6.28
C GLY A 350 -4.38 -17.21 6.15
N LYS A 351 -5.36 -17.98 6.62
CA LYS A 351 -5.37 -19.44 6.45
C LYS A 351 -5.42 -19.86 4.97
N MET A 352 -6.22 -19.17 4.17
CA MET A 352 -6.35 -19.40 2.73
C MET A 352 -5.02 -19.16 2.01
N LEU A 353 -4.30 -18.08 2.34
CA LEU A 353 -2.99 -17.78 1.80
C LEU A 353 -1.97 -18.87 2.10
N VAL A 354 -1.88 -19.27 3.36
CA VAL A 354 -0.96 -20.35 3.80
C VAL A 354 -1.27 -21.65 3.07
N SER A 355 -2.54 -22.05 3.02
CA SER A 355 -2.98 -23.26 2.34
C SER A 355 -2.74 -23.20 0.82
N GLY A 356 -2.84 -22.01 0.22
CA GLY A 356 -2.56 -21.77 -1.20
C GLY A 356 -1.08 -21.59 -1.52
N GLY A 357 -0.18 -21.66 -0.52
CA GLY A 357 1.26 -21.49 -0.71
C GLY A 357 1.66 -20.06 -1.08
N LEU A 358 0.88 -19.06 -0.67
CA LEU A 358 1.19 -17.64 -0.85
C LEU A 358 1.52 -17.02 0.50
N ARG A 359 2.62 -16.27 0.55
CA ARG A 359 3.04 -15.54 1.75
C ARG A 359 3.57 -14.16 1.37
N SER A 360 3.28 -13.15 2.17
CA SER A 360 3.82 -11.80 2.03
C SER A 360 5.36 -11.78 2.02
N ALA A 361 6.00 -12.63 2.80
CA ALA A 361 7.45 -12.76 2.88
C ALA A 361 8.11 -13.18 1.56
N ASP A 362 7.41 -13.93 0.70
CA ASP A 362 7.93 -14.48 -0.55
C ASP A 362 7.78 -13.48 -1.72
N ILE A 363 7.07 -12.39 -1.54
CA ILE A 363 6.91 -11.33 -2.54
C ILE A 363 8.22 -10.55 -2.65
N LYS A 364 8.68 -10.29 -3.87
CA LYS A 364 9.95 -9.62 -4.13
C LYS A 364 9.93 -8.14 -3.78
N ALA A 365 8.84 -7.46 -4.08
CA ALA A 365 8.64 -6.03 -3.81
C ALA A 365 7.16 -5.69 -3.72
N GLY A 366 6.83 -4.56 -3.11
CA GLY A 366 5.50 -3.99 -3.18
C GLY A 366 4.69 -4.07 -1.91
N CYS A 367 3.40 -3.75 -2.07
CA CYS A 367 2.49 -3.56 -0.95
C CYS A 367 2.27 -4.83 -0.12
N GLY A 368 2.15 -6.00 -0.76
CA GLY A 368 2.01 -7.27 -0.05
C GLY A 368 3.25 -7.61 0.79
N LYS A 369 4.46 -7.36 0.24
CA LYS A 369 5.73 -7.52 0.98
C LYS A 369 5.85 -6.51 2.12
N CYS A 370 5.53 -5.27 1.87
CA CYS A 370 5.54 -4.20 2.86
C CYS A 370 4.59 -4.50 4.02
N GLY A 371 3.37 -4.92 3.72
CA GLY A 371 2.34 -5.28 4.68
C GLY A 371 1.82 -4.14 5.55
N ALA A 372 2.33 -2.90 5.38
CA ALA A 372 2.03 -1.81 6.31
C ALA A 372 0.57 -1.31 6.24
N CYS A 373 -0.11 -1.46 5.10
CA CYS A 373 -1.49 -0.97 4.94
C CYS A 373 -2.55 -1.95 5.45
N SER A 374 -2.17 -3.15 5.85
CA SER A 374 -3.06 -4.17 6.41
C SER A 374 -2.34 -4.99 7.47
N SER A 375 -3.06 -5.44 8.48
CA SER A 375 -2.55 -6.41 9.44
C SER A 375 -2.54 -7.86 8.92
N LEU A 376 -2.85 -8.09 7.63
CA LEU A 376 -2.99 -9.42 7.01
C LEU A 376 -1.79 -10.34 7.25
N ALA A 377 -0.56 -9.82 7.15
CA ALA A 377 0.65 -10.61 7.39
C ALA A 377 0.72 -11.21 8.81
N ALA A 378 0.04 -10.63 9.78
CA ALA A 378 -0.06 -11.17 11.13
C ALA A 378 -0.96 -12.42 11.21
N PHE A 379 -1.78 -12.67 10.19
CA PHE A 379 -2.70 -13.80 10.10
C PHE A 379 -2.18 -14.95 9.20
N GLU A 380 -1.00 -14.80 8.61
CA GLU A 380 -0.34 -15.83 7.78
C GLU A 380 0.43 -16.85 8.65
N ASN A 381 -0.28 -17.54 9.56
CA ASN A 381 0.32 -18.48 10.53
C ASN A 381 -0.06 -19.92 10.21
#